data_3885f84ac99a691e3e8da8d806cfb911
#
_entry.id   3885f84ac99a691e3e8da8d806cfb911
#
_cell.length_a   1.000
_cell.length_b   1.000
_cell.length_c   1.000
_cell.angle_alpha   90.00
_cell.angle_beta   90.00
_cell.angle_gamma   90.00
#
_symmetry.space_group_name_H-M   'P 1'
#
loop_
_entity.id
_entity.type
_entity.pdbx_description
1 polymer ?
#
loop_
_entity_poly.entity_id
_entity_poly.type
_entity_poly.pdbx_seq_one_letter_code
_entity_poly.pdbx_strand_id
1 'polypeptide(L)'
;MLKNKIYRYFTAEIFKSFLTILFAFTTIAWTIRAVNFLDLIVEDGHSVITYLSFSFFNITNIITKFIPLAFLLSLVLSLIKFERQNELIILWTTGLNKIKLVNLLLYVSVLVLILQLLFATFITPSALNKSRKIIKTSGLESISSVVKTNDFSDSLKGVTFYVDSIQNNMMKNIFIRDESQVFKSIISEQENSRNTTIVSEKGYFKDGKLIMFNGLIQTQKLDGEINNINFEKTTLLLDRLSSRSIILPKLQETSTVTLINCVLKNNNSEKLLNCPRDVKKDVVETISRRLGMPLYIPVIALISSFLLIANRQNKKKSSRSYLYFFISFLILVWAEIFVRYSGFSFLSFMTFFVTPIFLLPIAYIFLLRLMKREKIK
;
A
#
# COMPACT_ATOMS: atom_id res chain seq x y z
N MET A 1 -30.36 15.05 -28.60
CA MET A 1 -29.02 14.66 -29.09
C MET A 1 -27.89 15.58 -28.64
N LEU A 2 -27.99 16.91 -28.74
CA LEU A 2 -26.92 17.85 -28.29
C LEU A 2 -26.56 17.73 -26.81
N LYS A 3 -27.53 17.53 -25.90
CA LYS A 3 -27.26 17.36 -24.45
C LYS A 3 -26.34 16.19 -24.15
N ASN A 4 -26.48 15.05 -24.82
CA ASN A 4 -25.63 13.89 -24.58
C ASN A 4 -24.20 14.11 -25.08
N LYS A 5 -23.99 14.89 -26.16
CA LYS A 5 -22.65 15.22 -26.67
C LYS A 5 -21.90 16.16 -25.70
N ILE A 6 -22.60 17.17 -25.15
CA ILE A 6 -22.02 18.11 -24.18
C ILE A 6 -21.60 17.36 -22.90
N TYR A 7 -22.47 16.54 -22.32
CA TYR A 7 -22.13 15.78 -21.10
C TYR A 7 -20.97 14.81 -21.33
N ARG A 8 -20.95 14.14 -22.48
CA ARG A 8 -19.84 13.27 -22.87
C ARG A 8 -18.52 14.03 -22.98
N TYR A 9 -18.53 15.23 -23.58
CA TYR A 9 -17.35 16.08 -23.69
C TYR A 9 -16.81 16.47 -22.30
N PHE A 10 -17.65 17.00 -21.41
CA PHE A 10 -17.24 17.40 -20.06
C PHE A 10 -16.71 16.21 -19.26
N THR A 11 -17.41 15.08 -19.30
CA THR A 11 -16.97 13.87 -18.61
C THR A 11 -15.62 13.39 -19.14
N ALA A 12 -15.43 13.35 -20.46
CA ALA A 12 -14.20 12.93 -21.09
C ALA A 12 -13.03 13.85 -20.73
N GLU A 13 -13.24 15.17 -20.71
CA GLU A 13 -12.20 16.14 -20.38
C GLU A 13 -11.76 16.03 -18.90
N ILE A 14 -12.72 15.90 -17.98
CA ILE A 14 -12.44 15.68 -16.56
C ILE A 14 -11.68 14.37 -16.37
N PHE A 15 -12.11 13.31 -17.03
CA PHE A 15 -11.48 12.00 -16.90
C PHE A 15 -10.08 11.96 -17.50
N LYS A 16 -9.87 12.66 -18.64
CA LYS A 16 -8.54 12.83 -19.24
C LYS A 16 -7.61 13.59 -18.31
N SER A 17 -8.03 14.70 -17.74
CA SER A 17 -7.27 15.45 -16.73
C SER A 17 -6.97 14.60 -15.51
N PHE A 18 -7.95 13.83 -15.03
CA PHE A 18 -7.79 12.93 -13.87
C PHE A 18 -6.72 11.87 -14.14
N LEU A 19 -6.77 11.18 -15.27
CA LEU A 19 -5.78 10.16 -15.62
C LEU A 19 -4.38 10.77 -15.78
N THR A 20 -4.27 11.94 -16.41
CA THR A 20 -2.97 12.62 -16.59
C THR A 20 -2.35 12.99 -15.23
N ILE A 21 -3.12 13.57 -14.32
CA ILE A 21 -2.63 13.97 -13.00
C ILE A 21 -2.32 12.73 -12.14
N LEU A 22 -3.18 11.71 -12.19
CA LEU A 22 -2.95 10.45 -11.47
C LEU A 22 -1.67 9.76 -11.96
N PHE A 23 -1.45 9.72 -13.27
CA PHE A 23 -0.23 9.17 -13.85
C PHE A 23 1.01 9.96 -13.40
N ALA A 24 0.96 11.29 -13.45
CA ALA A 24 2.07 12.14 -13.01
C ALA A 24 2.44 11.91 -11.54
N PHE A 25 1.45 11.91 -10.62
CA PHE A 25 1.70 11.62 -9.21
C PHE A 25 2.21 10.21 -8.98
N THR A 26 1.64 9.24 -9.69
CA THR A 26 2.05 7.85 -9.57
C THR A 26 3.48 7.63 -10.01
N THR A 27 3.91 8.22 -11.13
CA THR A 27 5.29 8.10 -11.62
C THR A 27 6.29 8.74 -10.67
N ILE A 28 6.02 9.95 -10.17
CA ILE A 28 6.90 10.63 -9.22
C ILE A 28 7.04 9.80 -7.93
N ALA A 29 5.92 9.37 -7.34
CA ALA A 29 5.94 8.60 -6.10
C ALA A 29 6.52 7.19 -6.29
N TRP A 30 6.31 6.59 -7.46
CA TRP A 30 6.91 5.30 -7.80
C TRP A 30 8.43 5.41 -7.93
N THR A 31 8.94 6.44 -8.60
CA THR A 31 10.40 6.64 -8.75
C THR A 31 11.07 6.73 -7.38
N ILE A 32 10.53 7.54 -6.46
CA ILE A 32 11.05 7.67 -5.09
C ILE A 32 11.07 6.32 -4.37
N ARG A 33 9.98 5.54 -4.49
CA ARG A 33 9.90 4.21 -3.86
C ARG A 33 10.78 3.17 -4.53
N ALA A 34 10.93 3.23 -5.86
CA ALA A 34 11.80 2.35 -6.60
C ALA A 34 13.26 2.48 -6.13
N VAL A 35 13.71 3.70 -5.87
CA VAL A 35 15.05 3.93 -5.27
C VAL A 35 15.16 3.26 -3.90
N ASN A 36 14.16 3.41 -3.02
CA ASN A 36 14.18 2.77 -1.69
C ASN A 36 14.10 1.23 -1.75
N PHE A 37 13.63 0.67 -2.85
CA PHE A 37 13.60 -0.78 -3.04
C PHE A 37 14.89 -1.35 -3.63
N LEU A 38 15.88 -0.50 -3.99
CA LEU A 38 17.20 -0.97 -4.45
C LEU A 38 17.92 -1.79 -3.40
N ASP A 39 17.62 -1.59 -2.12
CA ASP A 39 18.14 -2.39 -1.00
C ASP A 39 17.88 -3.89 -1.20
N LEU A 40 16.79 -4.26 -1.89
CA LEU A 40 16.50 -5.65 -2.26
C LEU A 40 17.58 -6.27 -3.17
N ILE A 41 18.22 -5.46 -4.01
CA ILE A 41 19.31 -5.93 -4.87
C ILE A 41 20.64 -5.88 -4.11
N VAL A 42 20.90 -4.75 -3.42
CA VAL A 42 22.22 -4.45 -2.84
C VAL A 42 22.43 -5.24 -1.52
N GLU A 43 21.42 -5.29 -0.65
CA GLU A 43 21.51 -5.93 0.65
C GLU A 43 20.98 -7.37 0.63
N ASP A 44 19.83 -7.60 0.00
CA ASP A 44 19.14 -8.90 0.00
C ASP A 44 19.57 -9.81 -1.19
N GLY A 45 20.38 -9.30 -2.15
CA GLY A 45 20.91 -10.07 -3.28
C GLY A 45 19.87 -10.59 -4.28
N HIS A 46 18.67 -10.01 -4.30
CA HIS A 46 17.62 -10.41 -5.24
C HIS A 46 17.97 -10.01 -6.69
N SER A 47 17.47 -10.79 -7.65
CA SER A 47 17.68 -10.49 -9.07
C SER A 47 16.96 -9.19 -9.48
N VAL A 48 17.49 -8.52 -10.51
CA VAL A 48 16.89 -7.29 -11.09
C VAL A 48 15.44 -7.54 -11.53
N ILE A 49 15.13 -8.74 -12.05
CA ILE A 49 13.77 -9.10 -12.49
C ILE A 49 12.82 -9.18 -11.28
N THR A 50 13.27 -9.75 -10.18
CA THR A 50 12.51 -9.78 -8.91
C THR A 50 12.22 -8.38 -8.41
N TYR A 51 13.23 -7.51 -8.38
CA TYR A 51 13.08 -6.11 -8.00
C TYR A 51 12.07 -5.36 -8.88
N LEU A 52 12.19 -5.47 -10.22
CA LEU A 52 11.28 -4.82 -11.14
C LEU A 52 9.84 -5.32 -10.95
N SER A 53 9.66 -6.63 -10.83
CA SER A 53 8.34 -7.24 -10.60
C SER A 53 7.73 -6.78 -9.26
N PHE A 54 8.53 -6.78 -8.19
CA PHE A 54 8.10 -6.28 -6.88
C PHE A 54 7.70 -4.81 -6.93
N SER A 55 8.53 -3.97 -7.53
CA SER A 55 8.30 -2.54 -7.68
C SER A 55 7.03 -2.26 -8.51
N PHE A 56 6.82 -3.00 -9.61
CA PHE A 56 5.63 -2.87 -10.45
C PHE A 56 4.34 -3.19 -9.69
N PHE A 57 4.27 -4.30 -8.96
CA PHE A 57 3.07 -4.63 -8.18
C PHE A 57 2.79 -3.60 -7.06
N ASN A 58 3.81 -2.92 -6.55
CA ASN A 58 3.64 -1.85 -5.56
C ASN A 58 3.03 -0.56 -6.13
N ILE A 59 3.04 -0.35 -7.46
CA ILE A 59 2.39 0.79 -8.11
C ILE A 59 0.91 0.88 -7.74
N THR A 60 0.22 -0.25 -7.63
CA THR A 60 -1.21 -0.29 -7.29
C THR A 60 -1.53 0.38 -5.95
N ASN A 61 -0.66 0.24 -4.96
CA ASN A 61 -0.80 0.88 -3.66
C ASN A 61 -0.62 2.41 -3.76
N ILE A 62 0.28 2.85 -4.64
CA ILE A 62 0.51 4.27 -4.90
C ILE A 62 -0.72 4.88 -5.56
N ILE A 63 -1.21 4.26 -6.64
CA ILE A 63 -2.43 4.68 -7.36
C ILE A 63 -3.59 4.86 -6.38
N THR A 64 -3.88 3.85 -5.56
CA THR A 64 -5.01 3.88 -4.62
C THR A 64 -4.94 5.07 -3.66
N LYS A 65 -3.75 5.46 -3.22
CA LYS A 65 -3.55 6.60 -2.31
C LYS A 65 -3.75 7.94 -2.99
N PHE A 66 -3.38 8.05 -4.28
CA PHE A 66 -3.44 9.31 -5.01
C PHE A 66 -4.77 9.58 -5.72
N ILE A 67 -5.66 8.58 -5.88
CA ILE A 67 -6.96 8.77 -6.54
C ILE A 67 -7.75 9.96 -5.99
N PRO A 68 -7.97 10.16 -4.67
CA PRO A 68 -8.77 11.27 -4.18
C PRO A 68 -8.15 12.64 -4.47
N LEU A 69 -6.84 12.76 -4.28
CA LEU A 69 -6.10 14.00 -4.53
C LEU A 69 -6.04 14.34 -6.02
N ALA A 70 -5.76 13.35 -6.87
CA ALA A 70 -5.74 13.52 -8.32
C ALA A 70 -7.12 13.92 -8.85
N PHE A 71 -8.19 13.35 -8.31
CA PHE A 71 -9.55 13.71 -8.67
C PHE A 71 -9.91 15.13 -8.25
N LEU A 72 -9.57 15.55 -7.03
CA LEU A 72 -9.74 16.92 -6.58
C LEU A 72 -9.08 17.92 -7.53
N LEU A 73 -7.80 17.70 -7.82
CA LEU A 73 -7.02 18.56 -8.71
C LEU A 73 -7.61 18.58 -10.14
N SER A 74 -7.99 17.41 -10.65
CA SER A 74 -8.59 17.32 -12.00
C SER A 74 -9.91 18.10 -12.11
N LEU A 75 -10.78 18.01 -11.09
CA LEU A 75 -12.03 18.76 -11.06
C LEU A 75 -11.78 20.26 -11.06
N VAL A 76 -10.94 20.73 -10.13
CA VAL A 76 -10.67 22.16 -10.00
C VAL A 76 -10.00 22.72 -11.25
N LEU A 77 -8.97 22.04 -11.78
CA LEU A 77 -8.28 22.48 -12.99
C LEU A 77 -9.18 22.46 -14.23
N SER A 78 -10.01 21.42 -14.39
CA SER A 78 -10.98 21.34 -15.50
C SER A 78 -12.02 22.44 -15.41
N LEU A 79 -12.57 22.72 -14.23
CA LEU A 79 -13.55 23.80 -14.05
C LEU A 79 -12.93 25.18 -14.32
N ILE A 80 -11.71 25.43 -13.87
CA ILE A 80 -10.97 26.68 -14.18
C ILE A 80 -10.70 26.78 -15.69
N LYS A 81 -10.32 25.68 -16.35
CA LYS A 81 -10.11 25.63 -17.80
C LYS A 81 -11.39 25.99 -18.55
N PHE A 82 -12.51 25.35 -18.26
CA PHE A 82 -13.81 25.61 -18.90
C PHE A 82 -14.26 27.08 -18.68
N GLU A 83 -13.95 27.64 -17.53
CA GLU A 83 -14.24 29.03 -17.23
C GLU A 83 -13.36 29.99 -18.04
N ARG A 84 -12.04 29.75 -18.14
CA ARG A 84 -11.10 30.56 -18.92
C ARG A 84 -11.42 30.54 -20.41
N GLN A 85 -11.87 29.41 -20.92
CA GLN A 85 -12.26 29.23 -22.34
C GLN A 85 -13.67 29.75 -22.63
N ASN A 86 -14.36 30.35 -21.64
CA ASN A 86 -15.74 30.83 -21.73
C ASN A 86 -16.78 29.74 -22.03
N GLU A 87 -16.44 28.47 -21.99
CA GLU A 87 -17.34 27.35 -22.27
C GLU A 87 -18.53 27.32 -21.30
N LEU A 88 -18.32 27.60 -20.02
CA LEU A 88 -19.40 27.67 -19.03
C LEU A 88 -20.40 28.79 -19.36
N ILE A 89 -19.96 29.91 -19.92
CA ILE A 89 -20.83 31.01 -20.28
C ILE A 89 -21.71 30.63 -21.48
N ILE A 90 -21.09 30.02 -22.50
CA ILE A 90 -21.81 29.51 -23.66
C ILE A 90 -22.91 28.53 -23.22
N LEU A 91 -22.61 27.66 -22.25
CA LEU A 91 -23.60 26.72 -21.70
C LEU A 91 -24.77 27.44 -20.99
N TRP A 92 -24.46 28.50 -20.25
CA TRP A 92 -25.51 29.25 -19.55
C TRP A 92 -26.39 30.04 -20.54
N THR A 93 -25.81 30.62 -21.58
CA THR A 93 -26.54 31.35 -22.62
C THR A 93 -27.40 30.43 -23.50
N THR A 94 -26.99 29.17 -23.69
CA THR A 94 -27.80 28.13 -24.36
C THR A 94 -28.91 27.54 -23.49
N GLY A 95 -29.12 28.06 -22.26
CA GLY A 95 -30.22 27.66 -21.39
C GLY A 95 -29.93 26.36 -20.58
N LEU A 96 -28.67 25.92 -20.51
CA LEU A 96 -28.31 24.76 -19.70
C LEU A 96 -28.33 25.14 -18.21
N ASN A 97 -29.10 24.38 -17.41
CA ASN A 97 -29.18 24.64 -15.97
C ASN A 97 -27.91 24.22 -15.26
N LYS A 98 -27.34 25.10 -14.43
CA LYS A 98 -26.14 24.84 -13.57
C LYS A 98 -26.28 23.57 -12.74
N ILE A 99 -27.48 23.28 -12.20
CA ILE A 99 -27.79 22.09 -11.42
C ILE A 99 -27.50 20.80 -12.20
N LYS A 100 -27.76 20.77 -13.53
CA LYS A 100 -27.49 19.61 -14.35
C LYS A 100 -26.01 19.31 -14.47
N LEU A 101 -25.18 20.36 -14.49
CA LEU A 101 -23.73 20.18 -14.49
C LEU A 101 -23.22 19.68 -13.14
N VAL A 102 -23.78 20.18 -12.01
CA VAL A 102 -23.47 19.64 -10.67
C VAL A 102 -23.81 18.15 -10.58
N ASN A 103 -24.97 17.75 -11.07
CA ASN A 103 -25.37 16.34 -11.07
C ASN A 103 -24.44 15.49 -11.96
N LEU A 104 -23.92 16.06 -13.06
CA LEU A 104 -22.91 15.40 -13.88
C LEU A 104 -21.61 15.19 -13.09
N LEU A 105 -21.13 16.22 -12.37
CA LEU A 105 -19.94 16.11 -11.54
C LEU A 105 -20.12 15.07 -10.43
N LEU A 106 -21.30 15.01 -9.82
CA LEU A 106 -21.63 13.96 -8.85
C LEU A 106 -21.61 12.57 -9.49
N TYR A 107 -22.18 12.42 -10.67
CA TYR A 107 -22.15 11.14 -11.39
C TYR A 107 -20.69 10.68 -11.66
N VAL A 108 -19.85 11.60 -12.15
CA VAL A 108 -18.42 11.33 -12.35
C VAL A 108 -17.74 10.95 -11.04
N SER A 109 -18.08 11.64 -9.94
CA SER A 109 -17.49 11.32 -8.63
C SER A 109 -17.90 9.95 -8.12
N VAL A 110 -19.11 9.49 -8.38
CA VAL A 110 -19.56 8.12 -8.04
C VAL A 110 -18.79 7.07 -8.86
N LEU A 111 -18.52 7.33 -10.15
CA LEU A 111 -17.67 6.44 -10.96
C LEU A 111 -16.26 6.33 -10.39
N VAL A 112 -15.66 7.46 -9.98
CA VAL A 112 -14.32 7.47 -9.37
C VAL A 112 -14.34 6.81 -7.98
N LEU A 113 -15.42 6.97 -7.20
CA LEU A 113 -15.64 6.28 -5.92
C LEU A 113 -15.62 4.74 -6.12
N ILE A 114 -16.39 4.24 -7.10
CA ILE A 114 -16.44 2.81 -7.42
C ILE A 114 -15.06 2.32 -7.85
N LEU A 115 -14.37 3.07 -8.71
CA LEU A 115 -13.01 2.76 -9.14
C LEU A 115 -12.05 2.66 -7.95
N GLN A 116 -12.10 3.62 -7.01
CA GLN A 116 -11.26 3.59 -5.82
C GLN A 116 -11.61 2.42 -4.89
N LEU A 117 -12.89 2.10 -4.71
CA LEU A 117 -13.31 0.92 -3.95
C LEU A 117 -12.75 -0.37 -4.56
N LEU A 118 -12.82 -0.54 -5.88
CA LEU A 118 -12.25 -1.70 -6.56
C LEU A 118 -10.73 -1.81 -6.35
N PHE A 119 -10.03 -0.69 -6.50
CA PHE A 119 -8.58 -0.67 -6.24
C PHE A 119 -8.25 -0.98 -4.78
N ALA A 120 -8.92 -0.34 -3.82
CA ALA A 120 -8.61 -0.47 -2.40
C ALA A 120 -8.97 -1.84 -1.82
N THR A 121 -10.07 -2.47 -2.28
CA THR A 121 -10.58 -3.73 -1.70
C THR A 121 -10.05 -4.98 -2.38
N PHE A 122 -9.83 -4.96 -3.70
CA PHE A 122 -9.48 -6.15 -4.49
C PHE A 122 -8.10 -6.05 -5.15
N ILE A 123 -7.85 -4.99 -5.94
CA ILE A 123 -6.66 -4.93 -6.80
C ILE A 123 -5.40 -4.79 -5.96
N THR A 124 -5.36 -3.79 -5.05
CA THR A 124 -4.16 -3.49 -4.25
C THR A 124 -3.78 -4.64 -3.31
N PRO A 125 -4.68 -5.24 -2.50
CA PRO A 125 -4.30 -6.37 -1.66
C PRO A 125 -3.78 -7.57 -2.46
N SER A 126 -4.42 -7.87 -3.60
CA SER A 126 -4.00 -8.99 -4.47
C SER A 126 -2.62 -8.75 -5.09
N ALA A 127 -2.37 -7.52 -5.57
CA ALA A 127 -1.08 -7.14 -6.15
C ALA A 127 0.04 -7.17 -5.11
N LEU A 128 -0.19 -6.62 -3.92
CA LEU A 128 0.79 -6.62 -2.83
C LEU A 128 1.08 -8.04 -2.32
N ASN A 129 0.07 -8.91 -2.25
CA ASN A 129 0.27 -10.31 -1.88
C ASN A 129 1.11 -11.06 -2.93
N LYS A 130 0.89 -10.81 -4.24
CA LYS A 130 1.74 -11.34 -5.31
C LYS A 130 3.16 -10.82 -5.20
N SER A 131 3.34 -9.51 -4.98
CA SER A 131 4.62 -8.86 -4.75
C SER A 131 5.41 -9.54 -3.63
N ARG A 132 4.77 -9.80 -2.49
CA ARG A 132 5.38 -10.51 -1.36
C ARG A 132 5.77 -11.95 -1.71
N LYS A 133 4.92 -12.68 -2.44
CA LYS A 133 5.23 -14.04 -2.86
C LYS A 133 6.49 -14.09 -3.73
N ILE A 134 6.66 -13.12 -4.63
CA ILE A 134 7.84 -13.03 -5.51
C ILE A 134 9.11 -12.90 -4.68
N ILE A 135 9.14 -12.01 -3.68
CA ILE A 135 10.32 -11.88 -2.80
C ILE A 135 10.55 -13.17 -2.00
N LYS A 136 9.48 -13.79 -1.48
CA LYS A 136 9.60 -15.01 -0.69
C LYS A 136 10.20 -16.16 -1.51
N THR A 137 9.76 -16.35 -2.76
CA THR A 137 10.29 -17.42 -3.63
C THR A 137 11.70 -17.13 -4.12
N SER A 138 12.01 -15.87 -4.46
CA SER A 138 13.35 -15.50 -4.91
C SER A 138 14.36 -15.46 -3.77
N GLY A 139 13.92 -15.24 -2.52
CA GLY A 139 14.80 -15.27 -1.35
C GLY A 139 15.47 -16.62 -1.12
N LEU A 140 14.80 -17.72 -1.48
CA LEU A 140 15.37 -19.07 -1.40
C LEU A 140 16.43 -19.33 -2.49
N GLU A 141 16.26 -18.72 -3.67
CA GLU A 141 17.24 -18.82 -4.76
C GLU A 141 18.42 -17.85 -4.58
N SER A 142 18.20 -16.74 -3.89
CA SER A 142 19.21 -15.70 -3.69
C SER A 142 20.13 -15.94 -2.49
N ILE A 143 19.91 -16.96 -1.66
CA ILE A 143 20.82 -17.27 -0.55
C ILE A 143 22.24 -17.51 -1.06
N SER A 144 22.39 -18.13 -2.23
CA SER A 144 23.70 -18.29 -2.87
C SER A 144 24.35 -16.98 -3.34
N SER A 145 23.56 -15.94 -3.60
CA SER A 145 24.06 -14.61 -4.01
C SER A 145 24.22 -13.62 -2.85
N VAL A 146 23.58 -13.89 -1.71
CA VAL A 146 23.66 -13.07 -0.49
C VAL A 146 24.89 -13.41 0.34
N VAL A 147 25.40 -14.65 0.23
CA VAL A 147 26.62 -15.05 0.91
C VAL A 147 27.83 -14.38 0.23
N LYS A 148 28.28 -13.27 0.81
CA LYS A 148 29.52 -12.59 0.40
C LYS A 148 30.72 -13.40 0.87
N THR A 149 31.74 -13.53 0.02
CA THR A 149 33.01 -14.12 0.40
C THR A 149 33.79 -13.17 1.27
N ASN A 150 34.43 -13.69 2.31
CA ASN A 150 35.26 -12.94 3.26
C ASN A 150 34.50 -11.87 4.07
N ASP A 151 33.18 -11.99 4.19
CA ASP A 151 32.34 -11.03 4.93
C ASP A 151 31.27 -11.77 5.76
N PHE A 152 30.91 -11.22 6.93
CA PHE A 152 29.79 -11.71 7.72
C PHE A 152 28.47 -11.18 7.16
N SER A 153 27.58 -12.08 6.82
CA SER A 153 26.26 -11.73 6.29
C SER A 153 25.16 -12.06 7.29
N ASP A 154 24.45 -11.04 7.76
CA ASP A 154 23.30 -11.13 8.68
C ASP A 154 21.96 -11.00 7.91
N SER A 155 21.94 -11.30 6.63
CA SER A 155 20.76 -11.14 5.76
C SER A 155 19.58 -12.01 6.18
N LEU A 156 19.82 -13.04 6.97
CA LEU A 156 18.80 -13.89 7.57
C LEU A 156 18.58 -13.50 9.03
N LYS A 157 17.32 -13.41 9.45
CA LYS A 157 16.99 -12.99 10.81
C LYS A 157 17.54 -13.94 11.87
N GLY A 158 18.55 -13.46 12.61
CA GLY A 158 19.18 -14.20 13.70
C GLY A 158 20.07 -15.36 13.26
N VAL A 159 20.48 -15.36 11.99
CA VAL A 159 21.46 -16.30 11.45
C VAL A 159 22.57 -15.53 10.75
N THR A 160 23.78 -15.65 11.26
CA THR A 160 25.00 -15.06 10.67
C THR A 160 25.70 -16.10 9.83
N PHE A 161 26.00 -15.76 8.57
CA PHE A 161 26.75 -16.58 7.64
C PHE A 161 28.11 -15.95 7.37
N TYR A 162 29.15 -16.80 7.28
CA TYR A 162 30.47 -16.44 6.76
C TYR A 162 30.96 -17.55 5.85
N VAL A 163 31.53 -17.17 4.70
CA VAL A 163 32.17 -18.11 3.76
C VAL A 163 33.47 -17.49 3.26
N ASP A 164 34.55 -18.24 3.36
CA ASP A 164 35.87 -17.78 2.94
C ASP A 164 35.96 -17.60 1.40
N SER A 165 35.61 -18.64 0.63
CA SER A 165 35.66 -18.59 -0.82
C SER A 165 34.59 -19.44 -1.48
N ILE A 166 34.14 -19.00 -2.68
CA ILE A 166 33.20 -19.74 -3.52
C ILE A 166 33.85 -20.05 -4.85
N GLN A 167 34.02 -21.33 -5.18
CA GLN A 167 34.56 -21.80 -6.45
C GLN A 167 33.62 -22.84 -7.09
N ASN A 168 33.19 -22.62 -8.30
CA ASN A 168 32.29 -23.54 -9.04
C ASN A 168 31.05 -23.97 -8.22
N ASN A 169 30.36 -23.00 -7.58
CA ASN A 169 29.21 -23.24 -6.70
C ASN A 169 29.52 -24.01 -5.40
N MET A 170 30.79 -24.30 -5.13
CA MET A 170 31.24 -24.94 -3.89
C MET A 170 31.84 -23.88 -2.96
N MET A 171 31.31 -23.78 -1.76
CA MET A 171 31.77 -22.90 -0.70
C MET A 171 32.83 -23.62 0.14
N LYS A 172 33.85 -22.88 0.58
CA LYS A 172 34.89 -23.37 1.50
C LYS A 172 34.86 -22.60 2.81
N ASN A 173 35.19 -23.29 3.91
CA ASN A 173 35.23 -22.73 5.25
C ASN A 173 33.96 -21.98 5.62
N ILE A 174 32.89 -22.74 5.75
CA ILE A 174 31.55 -22.21 6.06
C ILE A 174 31.41 -22.11 7.58
N PHE A 175 31.00 -20.93 8.04
CA PHE A 175 30.59 -20.69 9.42
C PHE A 175 29.16 -20.19 9.45
N ILE A 176 28.32 -20.80 10.26
CA ILE A 176 26.91 -20.42 10.44
C ILE A 176 26.65 -20.34 11.94
N ARG A 177 26.10 -19.21 12.40
CA ARG A 177 25.64 -19.02 13.77
C ARG A 177 24.18 -18.72 13.82
N ASP A 178 23.40 -19.54 14.51
CA ASP A 178 21.96 -19.38 14.70
C ASP A 178 21.67 -18.94 16.14
N GLU A 179 21.20 -17.69 16.29
CA GLU A 179 20.69 -17.13 17.54
C GLU A 179 19.16 -17.16 17.59
N SER A 180 18.50 -17.42 16.46
CA SER A 180 17.03 -17.43 16.31
C SER A 180 16.39 -18.78 16.60
N GLN A 181 17.22 -19.80 16.87
CA GLN A 181 16.78 -21.16 17.13
C GLN A 181 15.99 -21.82 15.96
N VAL A 182 16.18 -21.34 14.75
CA VAL A 182 15.51 -21.89 13.56
C VAL A 182 15.98 -23.30 13.26
N PHE A 183 17.25 -23.60 13.54
CA PHE A 183 17.84 -24.93 13.32
C PHE A 183 17.63 -25.91 14.49
N LYS A 184 17.00 -25.48 15.61
CA LYS A 184 16.68 -26.37 16.74
C LYS A 184 15.96 -27.65 16.32
N SER A 185 14.96 -27.51 15.49
CA SER A 185 14.11 -28.63 15.06
C SER A 185 14.81 -29.60 14.10
N ILE A 186 16.03 -29.27 13.65
CA ILE A 186 16.78 -30.07 12.66
C ILE A 186 17.92 -30.83 13.33
N ILE A 187 18.45 -30.30 14.42
CA ILE A 187 19.72 -30.77 14.99
C ILE A 187 19.56 -31.54 16.30
N SER A 188 18.53 -31.24 17.10
CA SER A 188 18.30 -31.95 18.36
C SER A 188 16.83 -31.91 18.80
N GLU A 189 16.33 -33.04 19.31
CA GLU A 189 15.06 -33.14 20.05
C GLU A 189 15.12 -32.48 21.45
N GLN A 190 16.26 -31.90 21.84
CA GLN A 190 16.45 -31.28 23.15
C GLN A 190 15.98 -29.82 23.17
N GLU A 191 14.97 -29.55 23.95
CA GLU A 191 14.24 -28.26 24.07
C GLU A 191 15.07 -27.07 24.60
N ASN A 192 16.28 -27.25 25.12
CA ASN A 192 16.98 -26.23 25.92
C ASN A 192 18.27 -25.65 25.31
N SER A 193 18.44 -25.57 23.98
CA SER A 193 19.59 -24.92 23.36
C SER A 193 19.41 -23.43 23.20
N ARG A 194 20.41 -22.60 23.49
CA ARG A 194 20.43 -21.15 23.37
C ARG A 194 20.92 -20.69 21.99
N ASN A 195 22.09 -21.20 21.58
CA ASN A 195 22.71 -20.83 20.30
C ASN A 195 23.24 -22.10 19.62
N THR A 196 23.25 -22.10 18.29
CA THR A 196 23.86 -23.18 17.52
C THR A 196 24.88 -22.60 16.54
N THR A 197 26.09 -23.14 16.54
CA THR A 197 27.15 -22.77 15.62
C THR A 197 27.54 -24.00 14.78
N ILE A 198 27.61 -23.81 13.48
CA ILE A 198 27.96 -24.87 12.51
C ILE A 198 29.21 -24.41 11.76
N VAL A 199 30.21 -25.24 11.73
CA VAL A 199 31.44 -25.02 10.96
C VAL A 199 31.62 -26.20 10.01
N SER A 200 31.93 -25.95 8.74
CA SER A 200 32.24 -27.03 7.79
C SER A 200 33.29 -26.60 6.77
N GLU A 201 34.08 -27.59 6.32
CA GLU A 201 35.16 -27.35 5.36
C GLU A 201 34.60 -26.99 3.96
N LYS A 202 33.53 -27.65 3.53
CA LYS A 202 32.94 -27.50 2.20
C LYS A 202 31.43 -27.63 2.25
N GLY A 203 30.77 -26.95 1.30
CA GLY A 203 29.34 -27.10 1.11
C GLY A 203 28.86 -26.48 -0.20
N TYR A 204 27.62 -26.79 -0.58
CA TYR A 204 26.97 -26.20 -1.75
C TYR A 204 25.47 -26.09 -1.55
N PHE A 205 24.86 -25.13 -2.27
CA PHE A 205 23.41 -24.99 -2.32
C PHE A 205 22.83 -25.84 -3.44
N LYS A 206 21.79 -26.61 -3.10
CA LYS A 206 21.01 -27.36 -4.10
C LYS A 206 19.56 -27.49 -3.63
N ASP A 207 18.60 -27.14 -4.51
CA ASP A 207 17.15 -27.31 -4.29
C ASP A 207 16.65 -26.74 -2.94
N GLY A 208 17.08 -25.53 -2.57
CA GLY A 208 16.70 -24.88 -1.31
C GLY A 208 17.33 -25.52 -0.06
N LYS A 209 18.32 -26.37 -0.23
CA LYS A 209 19.07 -27.05 0.85
C LYS A 209 20.54 -26.66 0.80
N LEU A 210 21.12 -26.45 1.97
CA LEU A 210 22.56 -26.31 2.13
C LEU A 210 23.13 -27.67 2.54
N ILE A 211 23.93 -28.27 1.66
CA ILE A 211 24.61 -29.54 1.90
C ILE A 211 26.05 -29.22 2.32
N MET A 212 26.45 -29.66 3.49
CA MET A 212 27.78 -29.41 4.09
C MET A 212 28.50 -30.71 4.34
N PHE A 213 29.84 -30.66 4.24
CA PHE A 213 30.71 -31.79 4.41
C PHE A 213 31.83 -31.47 5.44
N ASN A 214 32.21 -32.49 6.19
CA ASN A 214 33.28 -32.45 7.16
C ASN A 214 33.17 -31.23 8.09
N GLY A 215 32.43 -31.37 9.16
CA GLY A 215 32.19 -30.25 10.04
C GLY A 215 31.80 -30.62 11.45
N LEU A 216 31.58 -29.57 12.21
CA LEU A 216 31.20 -29.58 13.62
C LEU A 216 29.95 -28.76 13.84
N ILE A 217 28.96 -29.30 14.53
CA ILE A 217 27.82 -28.60 15.09
C ILE A 217 28.06 -28.43 16.60
N GLN A 218 28.12 -27.20 17.04
CA GLN A 218 28.25 -26.83 18.43
C GLN A 218 26.94 -26.21 18.92
N THR A 219 26.33 -26.81 19.93
CA THR A 219 25.11 -26.31 20.57
C THR A 219 25.39 -25.90 21.99
N GLN A 220 25.03 -24.67 22.38
CA GLN A 220 25.14 -24.18 23.73
C GLN A 220 23.78 -24.30 24.41
N LYS A 221 23.70 -25.03 25.51
CA LYS A 221 22.49 -25.13 26.35
C LYS A 221 22.29 -23.89 27.24
N LEU A 222 21.11 -23.74 27.82
CA LEU A 222 20.81 -22.64 28.76
C LEU A 222 21.64 -22.70 30.07
N ASP A 223 22.07 -23.87 30.46
CA ASP A 223 22.94 -24.15 31.62
C ASP A 223 24.41 -23.86 31.34
N GLY A 224 24.78 -23.49 30.13
CA GLY A 224 26.14 -23.18 29.72
C GLY A 224 26.92 -24.39 29.19
N GLU A 225 26.38 -25.61 29.27
CA GLU A 225 27.01 -26.78 28.67
C GLU A 225 27.10 -26.65 27.15
N ILE A 226 28.26 -27.07 26.60
CA ILE A 226 28.55 -27.09 25.18
C ILE A 226 28.53 -28.55 24.70
N ASN A 227 27.64 -28.83 23.72
CA ASN A 227 27.59 -30.12 23.07
C ASN A 227 28.16 -30.00 21.65
N ASN A 228 29.11 -30.86 21.28
CA ASN A 228 29.79 -30.89 20.00
C ASN A 228 29.44 -32.17 19.23
N ILE A 229 28.93 -32.04 18.01
CA ILE A 229 28.58 -33.16 17.14
C ILE A 229 29.38 -33.03 15.86
N ASN A 230 30.28 -33.97 15.60
CA ASN A 230 31.02 -34.06 14.34
C ASN A 230 30.14 -34.74 13.27
N PHE A 231 30.18 -34.25 12.04
CA PHE A 231 29.48 -34.85 10.90
C PHE A 231 30.39 -34.95 9.68
N GLU A 232 30.22 -36.02 8.93
CA GLU A 232 30.84 -36.17 7.60
C GLU A 232 29.99 -35.45 6.53
N LYS A 233 28.67 -35.53 6.63
CA LYS A 233 27.73 -34.88 5.76
C LYS A 233 26.47 -34.47 6.53
N THR A 234 26.04 -33.22 6.37
CA THR A 234 24.77 -32.73 6.89
C THR A 234 24.02 -31.90 5.88
N THR A 235 22.70 -31.82 6.03
CA THR A 235 21.83 -31.06 5.12
C THR A 235 20.94 -30.15 5.93
N LEU A 236 21.09 -28.84 5.75
CA LEU A 236 20.23 -27.85 6.35
C LEU A 236 19.09 -27.46 5.38
N LEU A 237 17.86 -27.57 5.85
CA LEU A 237 16.67 -27.10 5.12
C LEU A 237 16.56 -25.59 5.32
N LEU A 238 16.74 -24.83 4.26
CA LEU A 238 16.67 -23.37 4.28
C LEU A 238 15.24 -22.84 4.13
N ASP A 239 14.27 -23.70 3.84
CA ASP A 239 12.85 -23.33 3.65
C ASP A 239 12.21 -22.64 4.86
N ARG A 240 12.78 -22.85 6.05
CA ARG A 240 12.37 -22.22 7.31
C ARG A 240 13.11 -20.91 7.58
N LEU A 241 14.17 -20.63 6.86
CA LEU A 241 14.89 -19.36 6.95
C LEU A 241 14.11 -18.32 6.17
N SER A 242 13.56 -17.36 6.87
CA SER A 242 12.94 -16.19 6.24
C SER A 242 13.91 -15.02 6.32
N SER A 243 14.09 -14.32 5.21
CA SER A 243 14.73 -13.00 5.24
C SER A 243 14.04 -12.10 6.27
N ARG A 244 14.78 -11.18 6.89
CA ARG A 244 14.31 -10.27 7.97
C ARG A 244 12.92 -9.63 7.72
N SER A 245 12.48 -9.57 6.47
CA SER A 245 11.31 -8.78 6.09
C SER A 245 9.96 -9.52 6.01
N ILE A 246 9.86 -10.90 6.17
CA ILE A 246 8.73 -11.59 5.56
C ILE A 246 8.06 -12.69 6.41
N ILE A 247 8.05 -12.59 7.73
CA ILE A 247 7.38 -13.64 8.54
C ILE A 247 5.85 -13.46 8.57
N LEU A 248 5.35 -12.24 8.64
CA LEU A 248 3.90 -11.97 8.70
C LEU A 248 3.46 -11.05 7.56
N PRO A 249 2.33 -11.33 6.89
CA PRO A 249 1.78 -10.44 5.88
C PRO A 249 1.40 -9.10 6.54
N LYS A 250 1.82 -7.99 5.91
CA LYS A 250 1.38 -6.67 6.34
C LYS A 250 -0.13 -6.55 6.16
N LEU A 251 -0.83 -5.84 7.02
CA LEU A 251 -2.29 -5.67 6.96
C LEU A 251 -2.76 -5.16 5.59
N GLN A 252 -1.95 -4.37 4.89
CA GLN A 252 -2.25 -3.87 3.55
C GLN A 252 -2.29 -4.96 2.47
N GLU A 253 -1.66 -6.09 2.70
CA GLU A 253 -1.56 -7.24 1.77
C GLU A 253 -2.65 -8.27 2.00
N THR A 254 -3.29 -8.24 3.17
CA THR A 254 -4.37 -9.17 3.53
C THR A 254 -5.66 -8.81 2.81
N SER A 255 -6.46 -9.83 2.46
CA SER A 255 -7.74 -9.61 1.81
C SER A 255 -8.70 -8.85 2.74
N THR A 256 -9.57 -8.02 2.14
CA THR A 256 -10.55 -7.24 2.92
C THR A 256 -11.51 -8.14 3.69
N VAL A 257 -11.89 -9.29 3.11
CA VAL A 257 -12.76 -10.28 3.77
C VAL A 257 -12.09 -10.86 5.02
N THR A 258 -10.80 -11.21 4.94
CA THR A 258 -10.04 -11.73 6.09
C THR A 258 -9.95 -10.69 7.21
N LEU A 259 -9.75 -9.41 6.86
CA LEU A 259 -9.72 -8.32 7.85
C LEU A 259 -11.08 -8.13 8.53
N ILE A 260 -12.18 -8.18 7.78
CA ILE A 260 -13.54 -8.07 8.34
C ILE A 260 -13.83 -9.25 9.26
N ASN A 261 -13.49 -10.47 8.86
CA ASN A 261 -13.66 -11.66 9.69
C ASN A 261 -12.83 -11.59 10.98
N CYS A 262 -11.65 -10.96 10.96
CA CYS A 262 -10.82 -10.73 12.14
C CYS A 262 -11.53 -9.81 13.17
N VAL A 263 -12.26 -8.80 12.72
CA VAL A 263 -12.98 -7.88 13.59
C VAL A 263 -14.26 -8.50 14.14
N LEU A 264 -15.02 -9.23 13.29
CA LEU A 264 -16.33 -9.79 13.62
C LEU A 264 -16.25 -11.06 14.47
N LYS A 265 -15.32 -11.98 14.15
CA LYS A 265 -15.12 -13.22 14.90
C LYS A 265 -14.20 -12.99 16.09
N ASN A 266 -14.81 -12.92 17.26
CA ASN A 266 -14.09 -12.85 18.55
C ASN A 266 -13.50 -14.21 18.99
N ASN A 267 -13.55 -15.25 18.17
CA ASN A 267 -13.12 -16.61 18.48
C ASN A 267 -11.95 -17.08 17.63
N ASN A 268 -11.02 -17.67 18.30
CA ASN A 268 -9.88 -18.55 18.07
C ASN A 268 -9.87 -19.45 16.82
N SER A 269 -10.46 -19.09 15.71
CA SER A 269 -10.22 -19.81 14.46
C SER A 269 -8.86 -19.39 13.91
N GLU A 270 -7.89 -20.06 14.48
CA GLU A 270 -6.53 -20.27 14.05
C GLU A 270 -6.44 -20.50 12.56
N LYS A 271 -5.56 -19.81 11.93
CA LYS A 271 -4.57 -20.26 10.95
C LYS A 271 -4.06 -19.20 10.00
N LEU A 272 -4.64 -17.99 9.90
CA LEU A 272 -4.12 -17.00 8.93
C LEU A 272 -3.76 -15.61 9.49
N LEU A 273 -4.34 -15.21 10.59
CA LEU A 273 -3.94 -14.02 11.36
C LEU A 273 -4.33 -14.30 12.81
N ASN A 274 -3.36 -14.50 13.70
CA ASN A 274 -3.59 -14.23 15.11
C ASN A 274 -4.06 -12.78 15.19
N CYS A 275 -5.33 -12.55 15.61
CA CYS A 275 -5.87 -11.21 15.83
C CYS A 275 -5.81 -10.84 17.32
N PRO A 276 -4.61 -10.57 17.88
CA PRO A 276 -4.49 -10.07 19.23
C PRO A 276 -5.17 -8.70 19.34
N ARG A 277 -5.55 -8.29 20.53
CA ARG A 277 -6.27 -7.02 20.75
C ARG A 277 -5.52 -5.81 20.20
N ASP A 278 -4.19 -5.82 20.24
CA ASP A 278 -3.35 -4.72 19.75
C ASP A 278 -3.41 -4.57 18.24
N VAL A 279 -3.55 -5.67 17.50
CA VAL A 279 -3.67 -5.67 16.04
C VAL A 279 -5.06 -5.22 15.56
N LYS A 280 -6.10 -5.35 16.39
CA LYS A 280 -7.48 -4.93 16.03
C LYS A 280 -7.56 -3.45 15.66
N LYS A 281 -6.80 -2.58 16.32
CA LYS A 281 -6.77 -1.14 16.02
C LYS A 281 -6.32 -0.91 14.58
N ASP A 282 -5.21 -1.51 14.18
CA ASP A 282 -4.62 -1.36 12.86
C ASP A 282 -5.49 -2.00 11.76
N VAL A 283 -6.19 -3.09 12.12
CA VAL A 283 -7.16 -3.74 11.22
C VAL A 283 -8.34 -2.82 10.96
N VAL A 284 -8.93 -2.20 12.00
CA VAL A 284 -10.03 -1.24 11.86
C VAL A 284 -9.59 -0.01 11.06
N GLU A 285 -8.39 0.54 11.32
CA GLU A 285 -7.83 1.62 10.51
C GLU A 285 -7.73 1.21 9.04
N THR A 286 -7.21 0.02 8.75
CA THR A 286 -7.05 -0.46 7.37
C THR A 286 -8.39 -0.64 6.67
N ILE A 287 -9.42 -1.18 7.36
CA ILE A 287 -10.78 -1.31 6.82
C ILE A 287 -11.39 0.07 6.58
N SER A 288 -11.27 0.98 7.54
CA SER A 288 -11.77 2.37 7.43
C SER A 288 -11.12 3.09 6.24
N ARG A 289 -9.83 2.90 6.03
CA ARG A 289 -9.12 3.45 4.88
C ARG A 289 -9.63 2.88 3.54
N ARG A 290 -9.90 1.58 3.47
CA ARG A 290 -10.38 0.93 2.23
C ARG A 290 -11.82 1.29 1.87
N LEU A 291 -12.71 1.33 2.84
CA LEU A 291 -14.15 1.52 2.63
C LEU A 291 -14.61 2.96 2.84
N GLY A 292 -14.03 3.65 3.81
CA GLY A 292 -14.47 4.99 4.22
C GLY A 292 -13.88 6.12 3.38
N MET A 293 -12.57 6.07 3.05
CA MET A 293 -11.93 7.11 2.24
C MET A 293 -12.62 7.38 0.90
N PRO A 294 -13.07 6.36 0.13
CA PRO A 294 -13.80 6.60 -1.11
C PRO A 294 -15.06 7.44 -0.93
N LEU A 295 -15.75 7.38 0.22
CA LEU A 295 -16.98 8.15 0.49
C LEU A 295 -16.76 9.67 0.49
N TYR A 296 -15.55 10.14 0.68
CA TYR A 296 -15.21 11.57 0.64
C TYR A 296 -15.13 12.13 -0.80
N ILE A 297 -15.01 11.28 -1.83
CA ILE A 297 -14.90 11.70 -3.24
C ILE A 297 -16.14 12.51 -3.70
N PRO A 298 -17.38 12.07 -3.47
CA PRO A 298 -18.56 12.87 -3.82
C PRO A 298 -18.65 14.18 -3.04
N VAL A 299 -18.19 14.22 -1.80
CA VAL A 299 -18.14 15.45 -0.98
C VAL A 299 -17.21 16.48 -1.63
N ILE A 300 -16.00 16.05 -2.02
CA ILE A 300 -15.02 16.88 -2.73
C ILE A 300 -15.60 17.42 -4.03
N ALA A 301 -16.28 16.58 -4.81
CA ALA A 301 -16.92 16.97 -6.06
C ALA A 301 -17.97 18.05 -5.84
N LEU A 302 -18.79 17.93 -4.79
CA LEU A 302 -19.79 18.95 -4.45
C LEU A 302 -19.16 20.28 -4.06
N ILE A 303 -18.12 20.26 -3.20
CA ILE A 303 -17.46 21.48 -2.79
C ILE A 303 -16.74 22.13 -3.98
N SER A 304 -16.09 21.36 -4.84
CA SER A 304 -15.53 21.88 -6.09
C SER A 304 -16.59 22.47 -7.01
N SER A 305 -17.83 21.98 -6.96
CA SER A 305 -18.96 22.51 -7.75
C SER A 305 -19.39 23.93 -7.36
N PHE A 306 -19.01 24.43 -6.18
CA PHE A 306 -19.21 25.83 -5.81
C PHE A 306 -18.47 26.81 -6.74
N LEU A 307 -17.44 26.34 -7.45
CA LEU A 307 -16.78 27.14 -8.50
C LEU A 307 -17.72 27.56 -9.63
N LEU A 308 -18.79 26.80 -9.86
CA LEU A 308 -19.82 27.13 -10.89
C LEU A 308 -20.69 28.33 -10.51
N ILE A 309 -20.69 28.74 -9.23
CA ILE A 309 -21.51 29.83 -8.70
C ILE A 309 -20.79 31.18 -8.82
N ALA A 310 -19.48 31.19 -9.08
CA ALA A 310 -18.67 32.39 -9.06
C ALA A 310 -19.11 33.43 -10.09
N ASN A 311 -19.57 34.56 -9.61
CA ASN A 311 -20.09 35.68 -10.39
C ASN A 311 -18.94 36.44 -11.11
N ARG A 312 -19.14 36.73 -12.43
CA ARG A 312 -18.16 37.30 -13.37
C ARG A 312 -17.65 38.69 -13.01
N GLN A 313 -18.39 39.43 -12.17
CA GLN A 313 -18.17 40.87 -11.96
C GLN A 313 -17.09 41.27 -10.96
N ASN A 314 -16.47 40.33 -10.21
CA ASN A 314 -15.54 40.70 -9.18
C ASN A 314 -14.08 40.33 -9.54
N LYS A 315 -13.17 41.36 -9.50
CA LYS A 315 -11.69 41.17 -9.59
C LYS A 315 -11.08 40.19 -8.56
N LYS A 316 -11.82 39.86 -7.49
CA LYS A 316 -11.46 38.84 -6.48
C LYS A 316 -11.74 37.38 -6.88
N LYS A 317 -11.99 37.10 -8.13
CA LYS A 317 -12.42 35.79 -8.64
C LYS A 317 -11.37 34.67 -8.47
N SER A 318 -10.12 34.99 -8.74
CA SER A 318 -9.00 34.04 -8.57
C SER A 318 -8.88 33.55 -7.13
N SER A 319 -9.07 34.46 -6.16
CA SER A 319 -9.00 34.12 -4.73
C SER A 319 -10.06 33.11 -4.27
N ARG A 320 -11.27 33.17 -4.86
CA ARG A 320 -12.35 32.22 -4.51
C ARG A 320 -12.10 30.80 -5.03
N SER A 321 -11.50 30.67 -6.20
CA SER A 321 -11.13 29.35 -6.75
C SER A 321 -10.11 28.65 -5.86
N TYR A 322 -9.12 29.36 -5.38
CA TYR A 322 -8.15 28.84 -4.42
C TYR A 322 -8.80 28.48 -3.07
N LEU A 323 -9.79 29.26 -2.63
CA LEU A 323 -10.50 29.02 -1.38
C LEU A 323 -11.27 27.68 -1.41
N TYR A 324 -12.06 27.42 -2.47
CA TYR A 324 -12.80 26.15 -2.58
C TYR A 324 -11.88 24.95 -2.78
N PHE A 325 -10.78 25.12 -3.51
CA PHE A 325 -9.75 24.13 -3.59
C PHE A 325 -9.16 23.82 -2.20
N PHE A 326 -8.81 24.86 -1.44
CA PHE A 326 -8.23 24.72 -0.12
C PHE A 326 -9.20 24.05 0.88
N ILE A 327 -10.49 24.41 0.85
CA ILE A 327 -11.51 23.77 1.68
C ILE A 327 -11.62 22.27 1.33
N SER A 328 -11.68 21.94 0.05
CA SER A 328 -11.75 20.52 -0.39
C SER A 328 -10.49 19.74 0.01
N PHE A 329 -9.32 20.37 -0.09
CA PHE A 329 -8.06 19.80 0.34
C PHE A 329 -8.02 19.59 1.87
N LEU A 330 -8.47 20.57 2.66
CA LEU A 330 -8.57 20.45 4.12
C LEU A 330 -9.48 19.29 4.54
N ILE A 331 -10.57 19.04 3.81
CA ILE A 331 -11.45 17.90 4.08
C ILE A 331 -10.73 16.58 3.82
N LEU A 332 -9.89 16.50 2.78
CA LEU A 332 -9.07 15.30 2.55
C LEU A 332 -8.03 15.09 3.66
N VAL A 333 -7.37 16.16 4.08
CA VAL A 333 -6.40 16.11 5.19
C VAL A 333 -7.11 15.69 6.48
N TRP A 334 -8.27 16.26 6.75
CA TRP A 334 -9.10 15.89 7.91
C TRP A 334 -9.48 14.40 7.85
N ALA A 335 -9.96 13.91 6.71
CA ALA A 335 -10.29 12.50 6.52
C ALA A 335 -9.09 11.57 6.75
N GLU A 336 -7.89 11.94 6.28
CA GLU A 336 -6.66 11.18 6.49
C GLU A 336 -6.24 11.14 7.97
N ILE A 337 -6.43 12.24 8.70
CA ILE A 337 -6.18 12.28 10.15
C ILE A 337 -7.16 11.36 10.88
N PHE A 338 -8.47 11.48 10.61
CA PHE A 338 -9.49 10.71 11.30
C PHE A 338 -9.44 9.21 11.00
N VAL A 339 -9.00 8.81 9.81
CA VAL A 339 -8.73 7.38 9.50
C VAL A 339 -7.76 6.79 10.51
N ARG A 340 -6.67 7.48 10.84
CA ARG A 340 -5.67 6.99 11.79
C ARG A 340 -6.24 6.81 13.20
N TYR A 341 -7.19 7.68 13.59
CA TYR A 341 -7.85 7.59 14.88
C TYR A 341 -9.04 6.61 14.90
N SER A 342 -9.51 6.14 13.76
CA SER A 342 -10.69 5.24 13.67
C SER A 342 -10.51 3.90 14.40
N GLY A 343 -9.27 3.44 14.58
CA GLY A 343 -8.96 2.22 15.33
C GLY A 343 -8.96 2.36 16.85
N PHE A 344 -8.93 3.58 17.40
CA PHE A 344 -8.79 3.79 18.85
C PHE A 344 -10.12 3.69 19.60
N SER A 345 -11.21 4.19 19.02
CA SER A 345 -12.53 4.15 19.65
C SER A 345 -13.65 3.94 18.64
N PHE A 346 -14.73 3.32 19.08
CA PHE A 346 -15.94 3.16 18.27
C PHE A 346 -16.53 4.51 17.84
N LEU A 347 -16.44 5.52 18.70
CA LEU A 347 -16.89 6.87 18.37
C LEU A 347 -16.10 7.48 17.20
N SER A 348 -14.77 7.33 17.20
CA SER A 348 -13.91 7.80 16.11
C SER A 348 -14.19 7.08 14.79
N PHE A 349 -14.48 5.79 14.85
CA PHE A 349 -14.90 5.00 13.70
C PHE A 349 -16.23 5.55 13.14
N MET A 350 -17.24 5.72 13.99
CA MET A 350 -18.55 6.24 13.60
C MET A 350 -18.46 7.66 13.03
N THR A 351 -17.73 8.56 13.69
CA THR A 351 -17.57 9.94 13.18
C THR A 351 -16.94 9.97 11.79
N PHE A 352 -15.95 9.12 11.53
CA PHE A 352 -15.31 9.04 10.22
C PHE A 352 -16.29 8.64 9.09
N PHE A 353 -17.16 7.65 9.31
CA PHE A 353 -18.13 7.20 8.30
C PHE A 353 -19.35 8.12 8.20
N VAL A 354 -19.80 8.66 9.31
CA VAL A 354 -21.00 9.51 9.38
C VAL A 354 -20.75 10.88 8.75
N THR A 355 -19.55 11.43 8.90
CA THR A 355 -19.22 12.77 8.37
C THR A 355 -19.47 12.92 6.86
N PRO A 356 -18.98 12.08 5.94
CA PRO A 356 -19.24 12.27 4.51
C PRO A 356 -20.73 12.08 4.18
N ILE A 357 -21.45 11.20 4.89
CA ILE A 357 -22.87 10.93 4.66
C ILE A 357 -23.72 12.18 5.00
N PHE A 358 -23.37 12.92 6.08
CA PHE A 358 -24.08 14.17 6.42
C PHE A 358 -23.60 15.37 5.63
N LEU A 359 -22.29 15.49 5.37
CA LEU A 359 -21.76 16.61 4.59
C LEU A 359 -22.29 16.66 3.16
N LEU A 360 -22.52 15.50 2.55
CA LEU A 360 -22.99 15.41 1.16
C LEU A 360 -24.36 16.07 0.96
N PRO A 361 -25.45 15.70 1.68
CA PRO A 361 -26.74 16.35 1.52
C PRO A 361 -26.72 17.82 1.98
N ILE A 362 -25.98 18.17 3.04
CA ILE A 362 -25.89 19.54 3.50
C ILE A 362 -25.25 20.42 2.44
N ALA A 363 -24.11 20.01 1.88
CA ALA A 363 -23.41 20.74 0.83
C ALA A 363 -24.30 20.85 -0.44
N TYR A 364 -25.04 19.79 -0.81
CA TYR A 364 -25.94 19.79 -1.95
C TYR A 364 -27.11 20.75 -1.76
N ILE A 365 -27.79 20.73 -0.62
CA ILE A 365 -28.90 21.63 -0.31
C ILE A 365 -28.41 23.09 -0.28
N PHE A 366 -27.26 23.35 0.32
CA PHE A 366 -26.67 24.68 0.37
C PHE A 366 -26.33 25.20 -1.04
N LEU A 367 -25.76 24.37 -1.88
CA LEU A 367 -25.45 24.68 -3.28
C LEU A 367 -26.73 24.97 -4.08
N LEU A 368 -27.80 24.17 -3.92
CA LEU A 368 -29.06 24.38 -4.56
C LEU A 368 -29.69 25.73 -4.13
N ARG A 369 -29.65 26.10 -2.85
CA ARG A 369 -30.16 27.37 -2.35
C ARG A 369 -29.43 28.56 -2.96
N LEU A 370 -28.10 28.49 -3.07
CA LEU A 370 -27.29 29.53 -3.71
C LEU A 370 -27.59 29.68 -5.19
N MET A 371 -27.71 28.57 -5.94
CA MET A 371 -28.06 28.61 -7.37
C MET A 371 -29.50 29.14 -7.66
N LYS A 372 -30.45 28.87 -6.76
CA LYS A 372 -31.80 29.46 -6.88
C LYS A 372 -31.79 30.97 -6.64
N ARG A 373 -30.99 31.48 -5.68
CA ARG A 373 -30.84 32.92 -5.43
C ARG A 373 -30.21 33.69 -6.62
N GLU A 374 -29.28 33.05 -7.35
CA GLU A 374 -28.71 33.65 -8.57
C GLU A 374 -29.72 33.78 -9.71
N LYS A 375 -30.76 32.94 -9.80
CA LYS A 375 -31.81 33.00 -10.83
C LYS A 375 -32.85 34.15 -10.61
N ILE A 376 -32.90 34.65 -9.39
CA ILE A 376 -33.85 35.68 -8.97
C ILE A 376 -33.25 37.10 -9.11
N LYS A 377 -31.96 37.21 -9.28
CA LYS A 377 -31.23 38.42 -9.63
C LYS A 377 -30.93 38.46 -11.15
#